data_b7d7c1e72b289fbfec5f8c531eb28191
#
_entry.id   b7d7c1e72b289fbfec5f8c531eb28191
#
_cell.length_a   1.000
_cell.length_b   1.000
_cell.length_c   1.000
_cell.angle_alpha   90.00
_cell.angle_beta   90.00
_cell.angle_gamma   90.00
#
_symmetry.space_group_name_H-M   'P 1'
#
loop_
_entity.id
_entity.type
_entity.pdbx_description
1 polymer ?
#
loop_
_entity_poly.entity_id
_entity_poly.type
_entity_poly.pdbx_seq_one_letter_code
_entity_poly.pdbx_strand_id
1 'polypeptide(L)'
;MTHTFSCSSDAPLVRTTGGSVRGYRFDGLDIFKGIPYAKARRFHAPEPAVWDGVLDATSYGYVCPLLEMPKPNGEMLVPHRYWLMDEACQNLNIWTPALDDAHRPVLVWLHGGGYFAGSSIEQIAYEGENMARLGDCVVVSINHRLNILGYLDLSDFGAEYANSGNAGGDDIIAALRWVRDNIAAFGGDPGNVTVFGQSG
;
A
#
# COMPACT_ATOMS: atom_id res chain seq x y z
N MET A 1 -12.02 -13.92 -23.29
CA MET A 1 -12.90 -13.70 -22.12
C MET A 1 -13.27 -12.23 -22.12
N THR A 2 -14.53 -11.89 -21.86
CA THR A 2 -14.98 -10.51 -21.80
C THR A 2 -14.73 -10.01 -20.38
N HIS A 3 -13.87 -9.01 -20.20
CA HIS A 3 -13.63 -8.38 -18.90
C HIS A 3 -14.86 -7.55 -18.49
N THR A 4 -15.22 -7.60 -17.20
CA THR A 4 -16.32 -6.82 -16.64
C THR A 4 -15.75 -5.77 -15.70
N PHE A 5 -16.08 -4.50 -15.97
CA PHE A 5 -15.70 -3.36 -15.12
C PHE A 5 -16.93 -2.59 -14.68
N SER A 6 -17.00 -2.23 -13.39
CA SER A 6 -18.01 -1.30 -12.88
C SER A 6 -17.44 -0.36 -11.82
N CYS A 7 -17.82 0.91 -11.94
CA CYS A 7 -17.52 1.95 -10.97
C CYS A 7 -18.75 2.84 -10.84
N SER A 8 -19.25 3.02 -9.63
CA SER A 8 -20.44 3.84 -9.36
C SER A 8 -20.22 4.74 -8.15
N SER A 9 -21.13 5.71 -7.95
CA SER A 9 -21.09 6.59 -6.78
C SER A 9 -21.25 5.83 -5.45
N ASP A 10 -21.89 4.66 -5.50
CA ASP A 10 -22.38 3.98 -4.31
C ASP A 10 -21.63 2.69 -3.97
N ALA A 11 -20.88 2.10 -4.91
CA ALA A 11 -20.21 0.82 -4.67
C ALA A 11 -19.04 0.56 -5.63
N PRO A 12 -18.00 -0.19 -5.17
CA PRO A 12 -17.80 -0.63 -3.79
C PRO A 12 -17.40 0.54 -2.87
N LEU A 13 -18.04 0.64 -1.72
CA LEU A 13 -17.81 1.68 -0.73
C LEU A 13 -17.55 1.05 0.64
N VAL A 14 -16.46 1.43 1.29
CA VAL A 14 -16.04 0.89 2.59
C VAL A 14 -15.78 2.04 3.57
N ARG A 15 -16.20 1.87 4.81
CA ARG A 15 -15.84 2.76 5.91
C ARG A 15 -14.58 2.25 6.59
N THR A 16 -13.59 3.11 6.72
CA THR A 16 -12.33 2.86 7.44
C THR A 16 -12.21 3.78 8.65
N THR A 17 -11.20 3.54 9.48
CA THR A 17 -10.84 4.43 10.60
C THR A 17 -10.43 5.83 10.13
N GLY A 18 -9.91 5.96 8.90
CA GLY A 18 -9.49 7.23 8.31
C GLY A 18 -10.61 8.01 7.61
N GLY A 19 -11.66 7.33 7.17
CA GLY A 19 -12.75 7.90 6.38
C GLY A 19 -13.39 6.85 5.48
N SER A 20 -14.31 7.23 4.60
CA SER A 20 -14.88 6.32 3.61
C SER A 20 -13.99 6.25 2.37
N VAL A 21 -13.89 5.07 1.76
CA VAL A 21 -13.17 4.85 0.49
C VAL A 21 -14.08 4.21 -0.52
N ARG A 22 -14.00 4.69 -1.77
CA ARG A 22 -14.70 4.12 -2.90
C ARG A 22 -13.71 3.50 -3.87
N GLY A 23 -13.90 2.22 -4.17
CA GLY A 23 -13.14 1.47 -5.17
C GLY A 23 -13.88 1.28 -6.47
N TYR A 24 -13.51 0.23 -7.18
CA TYR A 24 -14.17 -0.22 -8.39
C TYR A 24 -14.21 -1.75 -8.42
N ARG A 25 -15.11 -2.30 -9.23
CA ARG A 25 -15.20 -3.74 -9.44
C ARG A 25 -14.64 -4.12 -10.81
N PHE A 26 -13.77 -5.10 -10.81
CA PHE A 26 -13.17 -5.63 -12.03
C PHE A 26 -13.09 -7.15 -11.96
N ASP A 27 -13.71 -7.82 -12.94
CA ASP A 27 -13.74 -9.27 -13.07
C ASP A 27 -14.09 -10.01 -11.77
N GLY A 28 -15.10 -9.50 -11.05
CA GLY A 28 -15.61 -10.09 -9.82
C GLY A 28 -14.81 -9.76 -8.56
N LEU A 29 -13.79 -8.94 -8.64
CA LEU A 29 -13.03 -8.43 -7.48
C LEU A 29 -13.44 -7.00 -7.16
N ASP A 30 -13.50 -6.68 -5.88
CA ASP A 30 -13.55 -5.30 -5.40
C ASP A 30 -12.11 -4.81 -5.18
N ILE A 31 -11.75 -3.69 -5.83
CA ILE A 31 -10.38 -3.17 -5.89
C ILE A 31 -10.34 -1.74 -5.38
N PHE A 32 -9.39 -1.48 -4.48
CA PHE A 32 -9.13 -0.17 -3.92
C PHE A 32 -7.65 0.16 -4.06
N LYS A 33 -7.32 1.31 -4.62
CA LYS A 33 -5.94 1.71 -4.89
C LYS A 33 -5.63 3.06 -4.26
N GLY A 34 -4.41 3.20 -3.72
CA GLY A 34 -3.91 4.47 -3.20
C GLY A 34 -4.59 4.93 -1.91
N ILE A 35 -5.05 4.03 -1.05
CA ILE A 35 -5.62 4.39 0.26
C ILE A 35 -4.49 4.88 1.17
N PRO A 36 -4.50 6.13 1.66
CA PRO A 36 -3.50 6.58 2.62
C PRO A 36 -3.72 5.92 3.99
N TYR A 37 -2.74 5.16 4.45
CA TYR A 37 -2.77 4.58 5.80
C TYR A 37 -2.18 5.52 6.84
N ALA A 38 -1.28 6.40 6.41
CA ALA A 38 -0.63 7.40 7.24
C ALA A 38 -0.29 8.65 6.43
N LYS A 39 0.08 9.69 7.14
CA LYS A 39 0.78 10.88 6.64
C LYS A 39 2.00 11.13 7.50
N ALA A 40 3.08 11.63 6.92
CA ALA A 40 4.28 11.92 7.65
C ALA A 40 4.92 13.22 7.16
N ARG A 41 5.46 14.01 8.08
CA ARG A 41 6.44 15.03 7.72
C ARG A 41 7.78 14.36 7.46
N ARG A 42 8.61 14.97 6.62
CA ARG A 42 9.96 14.45 6.30
C ARG A 42 10.73 14.13 7.58
N PHE A 43 11.26 12.91 7.68
CA PHE A 43 12.05 12.35 8.78
C PHE A 43 11.30 12.16 10.12
N HIS A 44 10.01 12.43 10.19
CA HIS A 44 9.23 12.22 11.40
C HIS A 44 8.44 10.90 11.35
N ALA A 45 7.99 10.46 12.52
CA ALA A 45 7.11 9.32 12.64
C ALA A 45 5.80 9.53 11.85
N PRO A 46 5.24 8.48 11.24
CA PRO A 46 3.95 8.56 10.57
C PRO A 46 2.80 8.72 11.57
N GLU A 47 1.80 9.50 11.19
CA GLU A 47 0.54 9.67 11.91
C GLU A 47 -0.59 9.07 11.09
N PRO A 48 -1.66 8.50 11.71
CA PRO A 48 -2.81 7.99 10.98
C PRO A 48 -3.39 9.02 10.01
N ALA A 49 -3.66 8.61 8.78
CA ALA A 49 -4.33 9.47 7.81
C ALA A 49 -5.82 9.52 8.09
N VAL A 50 -6.39 10.73 8.06
CA VAL A 50 -7.83 10.95 8.17
C VAL A 50 -8.27 11.94 7.09
N TRP A 51 -9.50 11.77 6.60
CA TRP A 51 -10.11 12.64 5.60
C TRP A 51 -11.62 12.71 5.80
N ASP A 52 -12.21 13.81 5.33
CA ASP A 52 -13.64 14.00 5.31
C ASP A 52 -14.26 13.45 4.02
N GLY A 53 -15.51 12.97 4.13
CA GLY A 53 -16.26 12.47 2.96
C GLY A 53 -15.78 11.13 2.44
N VAL A 54 -15.77 10.98 1.12
CA VAL A 54 -15.41 9.76 0.40
C VAL A 54 -14.16 10.00 -0.43
N LEU A 55 -13.12 9.23 -0.17
CA LEU A 55 -11.91 9.19 -0.98
C LEU A 55 -12.13 8.23 -2.17
N ASP A 56 -11.86 8.70 -3.38
CA ASP A 56 -11.84 7.85 -4.58
C ASP A 56 -10.53 7.05 -4.64
N ALA A 57 -10.61 5.78 -4.24
CA ALA A 57 -9.51 4.81 -4.26
C ALA A 57 -9.51 4.01 -5.58
N THR A 58 -9.59 4.70 -6.71
CA THR A 58 -9.70 4.12 -8.06
C THR A 58 -8.42 4.17 -8.86
N SER A 59 -7.38 4.85 -8.36
CA SER A 59 -6.05 4.94 -8.96
C SER A 59 -4.97 4.78 -7.91
N TYR A 60 -3.79 4.36 -8.34
CA TYR A 60 -2.63 4.26 -7.45
C TYR A 60 -2.29 5.62 -6.82
N GLY A 61 -1.87 5.60 -5.57
CA GLY A 61 -1.29 6.74 -4.89
C GLY A 61 0.15 7.01 -5.33
N TYR A 62 0.78 8.01 -4.73
CA TYR A 62 2.19 8.31 -4.98
C TYR A 62 3.10 7.17 -4.52
N VAL A 63 4.22 7.00 -5.22
CA VAL A 63 5.34 6.17 -4.77
C VAL A 63 6.42 7.04 -4.13
N CYS A 64 7.29 6.45 -3.31
CA CYS A 64 8.38 7.19 -2.69
C CYS A 64 9.32 7.77 -3.77
N PRO A 65 9.78 9.03 -3.64
CA PRO A 65 10.78 9.57 -4.51
C PRO A 65 12.05 8.70 -4.54
N LEU A 66 12.48 8.35 -5.74
CA LEU A 66 13.66 7.54 -5.97
C LEU A 66 14.85 8.45 -6.33
N LEU A 67 16.03 8.09 -5.86
CA LEU A 67 17.26 8.71 -6.32
C LEU A 67 17.60 8.18 -7.72
N GLU A 68 18.09 9.04 -8.59
CA GLU A 68 18.52 8.64 -9.92
C GLU A 68 19.62 7.56 -9.84
N MET A 69 19.43 6.49 -10.59
CA MET A 69 20.39 5.41 -10.71
C MET A 69 21.23 5.64 -11.98
N PRO A 70 22.56 5.76 -11.88
CA PRO A 70 23.41 6.02 -13.05
C PRO A 70 23.50 4.83 -14.02
N LYS A 71 23.04 3.67 -13.59
CA LYS A 71 22.98 2.46 -14.42
C LYS A 71 21.67 1.71 -14.16
N PRO A 72 21.05 1.18 -15.21
CA PRO A 72 19.95 0.25 -15.04
C PRO A 72 20.41 -0.96 -14.21
N ASN A 73 19.56 -1.43 -13.31
CA ASN A 73 19.85 -2.67 -12.59
C ASN A 73 19.63 -3.90 -13.50
N GLY A 74 20.06 -5.09 -13.05
CA GLY A 74 19.95 -6.33 -13.83
C GLY A 74 18.51 -6.83 -14.04
N GLU A 75 17.50 -6.17 -13.49
CA GLU A 75 16.08 -6.50 -13.62
C GLU A 75 15.43 -5.82 -14.85
N MET A 76 16.21 -5.22 -15.72
CA MET A 76 15.74 -4.53 -16.95
C MET A 76 14.92 -5.40 -17.90
N LEU A 77 15.00 -6.71 -17.78
CA LEU A 77 14.21 -7.65 -18.60
C LEU A 77 12.76 -7.77 -18.13
N VAL A 78 12.45 -7.30 -16.93
CA VAL A 78 11.08 -7.26 -16.41
C VAL A 78 10.52 -5.85 -16.60
N PRO A 79 9.36 -5.69 -17.25
CA PRO A 79 8.76 -4.37 -17.41
C PRO A 79 8.48 -3.71 -16.05
N HIS A 80 9.07 -2.55 -15.81
CA HIS A 80 8.87 -1.75 -14.61
C HIS A 80 7.84 -0.66 -14.88
N ARG A 81 6.98 -0.41 -13.90
CA ARG A 81 6.08 0.74 -13.90
C ARG A 81 6.72 1.90 -13.16
N TYR A 82 6.75 3.04 -13.81
CA TYR A 82 7.08 4.32 -13.18
C TYR A 82 5.80 5.08 -12.90
N TRP A 83 5.74 5.73 -11.76
CA TRP A 83 4.56 6.44 -11.30
C TRP A 83 4.91 7.79 -10.71
N LEU A 84 3.89 8.60 -10.41
CA LEU A 84 4.07 9.89 -9.77
C LEU A 84 4.71 9.71 -8.40
N MET A 85 5.78 10.46 -8.13
CA MET A 85 6.57 10.41 -6.91
C MET A 85 6.21 11.56 -5.99
N ASP A 86 6.01 11.28 -4.70
CA ASP A 86 5.80 12.29 -3.66
C ASP A 86 6.19 11.72 -2.29
N GLU A 87 6.54 12.58 -1.34
CA GLU A 87 6.81 12.16 0.04
C GLU A 87 5.55 11.66 0.76
N ALA A 88 4.35 12.04 0.30
CA ALA A 88 3.07 11.49 0.72
C ALA A 88 2.82 10.10 0.11
N CYS A 89 3.82 9.22 0.20
CA CYS A 89 3.80 7.87 -0.37
C CYS A 89 3.23 6.80 0.57
N GLN A 90 2.80 7.15 1.77
CA GLN A 90 2.27 6.20 2.76
C GLN A 90 0.85 5.76 2.37
N ASN A 91 0.75 4.91 1.34
CA ASN A 91 -0.51 4.40 0.83
C ASN A 91 -0.44 2.90 0.56
N LEU A 92 -1.62 2.27 0.44
CA LEU A 92 -1.77 0.85 0.16
C LEU A 92 -2.84 0.60 -0.89
N ASN A 93 -2.80 -0.59 -1.49
CA ASN A 93 -3.77 -1.08 -2.44
C ASN A 93 -4.38 -2.37 -1.91
N ILE A 94 -5.66 -2.62 -2.22
CA ILE A 94 -6.40 -3.81 -1.75
C ILE A 94 -7.12 -4.45 -2.93
N TRP A 95 -7.03 -5.77 -3.02
CA TRP A 95 -7.83 -6.64 -3.90
C TRP A 95 -8.57 -7.64 -3.02
N THR A 96 -9.87 -7.69 -3.14
CA THR A 96 -10.71 -8.62 -2.36
C THR A 96 -11.79 -9.26 -3.23
N PRO A 97 -12.09 -10.56 -3.02
CA PRO A 97 -13.18 -11.23 -3.71
C PRO A 97 -14.55 -10.63 -3.41
N ALA A 98 -14.78 -10.16 -2.18
CA ALA A 98 -16.05 -9.53 -1.80
C ALA A 98 -15.91 -8.73 -0.49
N LEU A 99 -16.81 -7.76 -0.34
CA LEU A 99 -16.99 -6.99 0.90
C LEU A 99 -18.04 -7.70 1.76
N ASP A 100 -17.67 -8.79 2.39
CA ASP A 100 -18.53 -9.64 3.22
C ASP A 100 -17.84 -10.07 4.51
N ASP A 101 -18.49 -10.88 5.34
CA ASP A 101 -17.98 -11.37 6.62
C ASP A 101 -17.31 -12.76 6.50
N ALA A 102 -16.68 -13.07 5.36
CA ALA A 102 -16.09 -14.40 5.14
C ALA A 102 -14.77 -14.63 5.90
N HIS A 103 -14.18 -13.60 6.50
CA HIS A 103 -12.94 -13.69 7.28
C HIS A 103 -11.80 -14.34 6.50
N ARG A 104 -11.55 -13.86 5.26
CA ARG A 104 -10.52 -14.41 4.38
C ARG A 104 -9.12 -14.19 4.92
N PRO A 105 -8.19 -15.10 4.63
CA PRO A 105 -6.77 -14.85 4.88
C PRO A 105 -6.33 -13.55 4.21
N VAL A 106 -5.44 -12.81 4.88
CA VAL A 106 -4.90 -11.54 4.38
C VAL A 106 -3.42 -11.71 4.05
N LEU A 107 -3.05 -11.34 2.85
CA LEU A 107 -1.68 -11.38 2.36
C LEU A 107 -1.18 -9.95 2.16
N VAL A 108 -0.13 -9.55 2.88
CA VAL A 108 0.46 -8.20 2.79
C VAL A 108 1.80 -8.28 2.09
N TRP A 109 1.88 -7.69 0.90
CA TRP A 109 3.08 -7.62 0.07
C TRP A 109 3.97 -6.45 0.45
N LEU A 110 5.23 -6.75 0.73
CA LEU A 110 6.32 -5.79 0.88
C LEU A 110 7.26 -5.91 -0.33
N HIS A 111 7.38 -4.82 -1.10
CA HIS A 111 8.24 -4.80 -2.29
C HIS A 111 9.72 -4.78 -1.92
N GLY A 112 10.56 -5.28 -2.82
CA GLY A 112 12.01 -5.21 -2.70
C GLY A 112 12.59 -3.89 -3.20
N GLY A 113 13.91 -3.82 -3.23
CA GLY A 113 14.67 -2.66 -3.70
C GLY A 113 15.72 -2.18 -2.69
N GLY A 114 16.06 -3.02 -1.70
CA GLY A 114 17.13 -2.77 -0.73
C GLY A 114 16.83 -1.57 0.18
N TYR A 115 15.56 -1.29 0.48
CA TYR A 115 15.10 -0.09 1.18
C TYR A 115 15.48 1.24 0.49
N PHE A 116 15.97 1.16 -0.73
CA PHE A 116 16.50 2.29 -1.47
C PHE A 116 15.61 2.69 -2.64
N ALA A 117 15.00 1.71 -3.31
CA ALA A 117 14.20 1.88 -4.52
C ALA A 117 12.98 0.94 -4.50
N GLY A 118 12.20 0.97 -5.58
CA GLY A 118 11.02 0.12 -5.76
C GLY A 118 9.71 0.79 -5.37
N SER A 119 8.64 0.05 -5.56
CA SER A 119 7.28 0.43 -5.13
C SER A 119 6.35 -0.77 -5.15
N SER A 120 5.20 -0.64 -4.50
CA SER A 120 4.15 -1.67 -4.47
C SER A 120 3.53 -1.97 -5.84
N ILE A 121 3.83 -1.17 -6.85
CA ILE A 121 3.27 -1.25 -8.21
C ILE A 121 4.33 -1.39 -9.30
N GLU A 122 5.59 -1.49 -8.92
CA GLU A 122 6.73 -1.49 -9.85
C GLU A 122 6.60 -2.57 -10.92
N GLN A 123 6.16 -3.76 -10.55
CA GLN A 123 5.98 -4.87 -11.46
C GLN A 123 4.53 -5.33 -11.53
N ILE A 124 4.12 -5.80 -12.71
CA ILE A 124 2.78 -6.35 -12.91
C ILE A 124 2.50 -7.56 -12.00
N ALA A 125 3.54 -8.29 -11.62
CA ALA A 125 3.46 -9.43 -10.71
C ALA A 125 3.04 -9.04 -9.28
N TYR A 126 3.13 -7.76 -8.92
CA TYR A 126 2.72 -7.25 -7.60
C TYR A 126 1.22 -6.95 -7.52
N GLU A 127 0.49 -7.05 -8.64
CA GLU A 127 -0.97 -6.94 -8.66
C GLU A 127 -1.61 -8.14 -7.95
N GLY A 128 -2.48 -7.85 -6.98
CA GLY A 128 -3.11 -8.89 -6.17
C GLY A 128 -4.26 -9.65 -6.82
N GLU A 129 -4.66 -9.30 -8.05
CA GLU A 129 -5.87 -9.82 -8.70
C GLU A 129 -5.90 -11.35 -8.80
N ASN A 130 -4.85 -11.95 -9.33
CA ASN A 130 -4.81 -13.40 -9.51
C ASN A 130 -4.77 -14.14 -8.18
N MET A 131 -4.01 -13.60 -7.22
CA MET A 131 -3.89 -14.20 -5.89
C MET A 131 -5.20 -14.11 -5.12
N ALA A 132 -5.87 -12.95 -5.15
CA ALA A 132 -7.17 -12.77 -4.51
C ALA A 132 -8.24 -13.70 -5.13
N ARG A 133 -8.27 -13.80 -6.47
CA ARG A 133 -9.27 -14.61 -7.19
C ARG A 133 -9.06 -16.12 -7.00
N LEU A 134 -7.82 -16.60 -7.10
CA LEU A 134 -7.52 -18.03 -7.06
C LEU A 134 -7.37 -18.56 -5.63
N GLY A 135 -6.91 -17.71 -4.71
CA GLY A 135 -6.66 -18.08 -3.32
C GLY A 135 -7.81 -17.76 -2.37
N ASP A 136 -8.89 -17.12 -2.84
CA ASP A 136 -9.97 -16.60 -2.01
C ASP A 136 -9.42 -15.86 -0.76
N CYS A 137 -8.54 -14.90 -1.00
CA CYS A 137 -7.86 -14.14 0.03
C CYS A 137 -7.91 -12.63 -0.26
N VAL A 138 -7.72 -11.82 0.77
CA VAL A 138 -7.52 -10.37 0.61
C VAL A 138 -6.05 -10.10 0.42
N VAL A 139 -5.69 -9.41 -0.66
CA VAL A 139 -4.30 -9.03 -0.94
C VAL A 139 -4.13 -7.54 -0.72
N VAL A 140 -3.08 -7.17 0.01
CA VAL A 140 -2.70 -5.78 0.29
C VAL A 140 -1.28 -5.57 -0.20
N SER A 141 -1.01 -4.48 -0.93
CA SER A 141 0.35 -4.05 -1.22
C SER A 141 0.59 -2.65 -0.68
N ILE A 142 1.74 -2.40 -0.09
CA ILE A 142 2.03 -1.13 0.58
C ILE A 142 3.21 -0.40 -0.04
N ASN A 143 3.14 0.94 -0.07
CA ASN A 143 4.27 1.84 -0.27
C ASN A 143 4.71 2.42 1.08
N HIS A 144 6.00 2.64 1.24
CA HIS A 144 6.59 3.26 2.42
C HIS A 144 7.77 4.15 2.01
N ARG A 145 8.26 4.99 2.90
CA ARG A 145 9.45 5.80 2.63
C ARG A 145 10.68 4.92 2.48
N LEU A 146 11.53 5.32 1.53
CA LEU A 146 12.75 4.64 1.13
C LEU A 146 13.95 5.59 1.22
N ASN A 147 15.14 5.08 1.01
CA ASN A 147 16.39 5.81 0.87
C ASN A 147 16.62 6.82 2.02
N ILE A 148 17.12 8.01 1.74
CA ILE A 148 17.34 9.03 2.78
C ILE A 148 16.03 9.48 3.45
N LEU A 149 14.88 9.40 2.76
CA LEU A 149 13.60 9.80 3.33
C LEU A 149 13.10 8.83 4.41
N GLY A 150 13.47 7.56 4.29
CA GLY A 150 13.08 6.50 5.22
C GLY A 150 14.12 6.12 6.24
N TYR A 151 15.42 6.39 5.99
CA TYR A 151 16.50 5.77 6.75
C TYR A 151 17.68 6.69 7.08
N LEU A 152 17.55 8.01 6.88
CA LEU A 152 18.57 8.96 7.33
C LEU A 152 18.45 9.20 8.84
N ASP A 153 19.49 8.84 9.59
CA ASP A 153 19.57 9.10 11.02
C ASP A 153 19.89 10.57 11.29
N LEU A 154 18.96 11.27 11.90
CA LEU A 154 19.05 12.66 12.34
C LEU A 154 18.84 12.79 13.86
N SER A 155 18.96 11.68 14.62
CA SER A 155 18.67 11.65 16.06
C SER A 155 19.46 12.68 16.88
N ASP A 156 20.67 13.05 16.44
CA ASP A 156 21.50 14.05 17.08
C ASP A 156 21.01 15.51 16.89
N PHE A 157 20.02 15.73 16.00
CA PHE A 157 19.51 17.06 15.66
C PHE A 157 18.23 17.45 16.43
N GLY A 158 17.68 16.56 17.24
CA GLY A 158 16.52 16.85 18.08
C GLY A 158 15.69 15.61 18.40
N ALA A 159 14.94 15.67 19.50
CA ALA A 159 14.12 14.56 19.98
C ALA A 159 13.04 14.16 18.98
N GLU A 160 12.55 15.08 18.15
CA GLU A 160 11.58 14.84 17.09
C GLU A 160 12.11 13.94 15.96
N TYR A 161 13.44 13.80 15.86
CA TYR A 161 14.13 12.95 14.89
C TYR A 161 14.64 11.63 15.48
N ALA A 162 14.30 11.33 16.74
CA ALA A 162 14.87 10.19 17.47
C ALA A 162 14.74 8.84 16.72
N ASN A 163 13.75 8.67 15.86
CA ASN A 163 13.54 7.46 15.07
C ASN A 163 13.67 7.70 13.55
N SER A 164 14.28 8.80 13.13
CA SER A 164 14.42 9.16 11.71
C SER A 164 15.17 8.11 10.89
N GLY A 165 16.16 7.44 11.49
CA GLY A 165 16.92 6.35 10.89
C GLY A 165 16.08 5.07 10.59
N ASN A 166 14.83 5.04 11.01
CA ASN A 166 13.89 3.92 10.75
C ASN A 166 12.48 4.39 10.35
N ALA A 167 12.35 5.59 9.84
CA ALA A 167 11.05 6.15 9.45
C ALA A 167 10.30 5.30 8.41
N GLY A 168 11.03 4.62 7.49
CA GLY A 168 10.46 3.68 6.56
C GLY A 168 9.92 2.41 7.23
N GLY A 169 10.61 1.90 8.26
CA GLY A 169 10.11 0.80 9.08
C GLY A 169 8.87 1.18 9.90
N ASP A 170 8.84 2.42 10.41
CA ASP A 170 7.65 2.95 11.10
C ASP A 170 6.45 3.05 10.17
N ASP A 171 6.65 3.40 8.89
CA ASP A 171 5.61 3.40 7.86
C ASP A 171 5.03 1.99 7.67
N ILE A 172 5.88 0.95 7.58
CA ILE A 172 5.44 -0.45 7.48
C ILE A 172 4.61 -0.85 8.70
N ILE A 173 5.06 -0.50 9.90
CA ILE A 173 4.32 -0.77 11.15
C ILE A 173 2.97 -0.04 11.14
N ALA A 174 2.93 1.21 10.68
CA ALA A 174 1.68 1.97 10.57
C ALA A 174 0.71 1.32 9.57
N ALA A 175 1.20 0.84 8.42
CA ALA A 175 0.40 0.10 7.45
C ALA A 175 -0.18 -1.20 8.03
N LEU A 176 0.62 -1.98 8.76
CA LEU A 176 0.15 -3.21 9.41
C LEU A 176 -0.88 -2.94 10.50
N ARG A 177 -0.75 -1.84 11.26
CA ARG A 177 -1.77 -1.39 12.21
C ARG A 177 -3.06 -0.99 11.49
N TRP A 178 -2.94 -0.27 10.38
CA TRP A 178 -4.09 0.07 9.55
C TRP A 178 -4.81 -1.19 9.02
N VAL A 179 -4.06 -2.20 8.55
CA VAL A 179 -4.62 -3.49 8.12
C VAL A 179 -5.37 -4.15 9.28
N ARG A 180 -4.77 -4.28 10.45
CA ARG A 180 -5.43 -4.85 11.65
C ARG A 180 -6.76 -4.16 11.94
N ASP A 181 -6.80 -2.83 11.86
CA ASP A 181 -7.94 -2.03 12.30
C ASP A 181 -9.05 -1.92 11.24
N ASN A 182 -8.76 -2.25 9.97
CA ASN A 182 -9.68 -1.97 8.86
C ASN A 182 -9.99 -3.17 7.97
N ILE A 183 -9.14 -4.21 7.92
CA ILE A 183 -9.23 -5.22 6.86
C ILE A 183 -10.50 -6.08 6.95
N ALA A 184 -11.13 -6.17 8.11
CA ALA A 184 -12.42 -6.84 8.27
C ALA A 184 -13.51 -6.21 7.39
N ALA A 185 -13.49 -4.88 7.22
CA ALA A 185 -14.43 -4.18 6.34
C ALA A 185 -14.22 -4.50 4.84
N PHE A 186 -13.10 -5.12 4.50
CA PHE A 186 -12.77 -5.61 3.17
C PHE A 186 -12.91 -7.14 3.03
N GLY A 187 -13.59 -7.80 3.97
CA GLY A 187 -13.82 -9.25 3.98
C GLY A 187 -12.65 -10.09 4.48
N GLY A 188 -11.60 -9.47 5.03
CA GLY A 188 -10.40 -10.13 5.55
C GLY A 188 -10.46 -10.42 7.05
N ASP A 189 -9.64 -11.37 7.51
CA ASP A 189 -9.46 -11.70 8.93
C ASP A 189 -8.23 -10.97 9.50
N PRO A 190 -8.40 -9.98 10.40
CA PRO A 190 -7.27 -9.32 11.04
C PRO A 190 -6.44 -10.24 11.94
N GLY A 191 -6.97 -11.40 12.32
CA GLY A 191 -6.27 -12.45 13.08
C GLY A 191 -5.46 -13.42 12.20
N ASN A 192 -5.63 -13.36 10.86
CA ASN A 192 -4.98 -14.25 9.91
C ASN A 192 -4.26 -13.44 8.82
N VAL A 193 -3.20 -12.73 9.21
CA VAL A 193 -2.42 -11.84 8.33
C VAL A 193 -1.03 -12.43 8.12
N THR A 194 -0.69 -12.70 6.86
CA THR A 194 0.64 -13.13 6.44
C THR A 194 1.34 -12.01 5.70
N VAL A 195 2.53 -11.63 6.17
CA VAL A 195 3.42 -10.69 5.48
C VAL A 195 4.37 -11.50 4.61
N PHE A 196 4.52 -11.10 3.36
CA PHE A 196 5.44 -11.72 2.43
C PHE A 196 6.07 -10.67 1.52
N GLY A 197 7.19 -10.98 0.90
CA GLY A 197 7.92 -10.01 0.09
C GLY A 197 9.06 -10.65 -0.68
N GLN A 198 9.84 -9.81 -1.32
CA GLN A 198 11.01 -10.21 -2.07
C GLN A 198 12.15 -9.23 -1.78
N SER A 199 13.37 -9.77 -1.51
CA SER A 199 14.57 -8.97 -1.21
C SER A 199 14.38 -8.06 0.04
N GLY A 200 14.95 -6.87 0.04
CA GLY A 200 14.88 -5.91 1.14
C GLY A 200 14.37 -4.57 0.69
#